data_bbe79a6d14c418af0d5ed20926bd5de0
#
_entry.id   bbe79a6d14c418af0d5ed20926bd5de0
#
_cell.length_a   1.000
_cell.length_b   1.000
_cell.length_c   1.000
_cell.angle_alpha   90.00
_cell.angle_beta   90.00
_cell.angle_gamma   90.00
#
_symmetry.space_group_name_H-M   'P 1'
#
loop_
_entity.id
_entity.type
_entity.pdbx_description
1 polymer ?
#
loop_
_entity_poly.entity_id
_entity_poly.type
_entity_poly.pdbx_seq_one_letter_code
_entity_poly.pdbx_strand_id
1 'polypeptide(L)'
;MLSILESQIRVVLEDLSNEQTFKFSPEEIQSAVQQFEAALTKQTTPREPEFRLRMSNIGRASCQLQQEQAGAPKGRMPYNHWVRMVIGDCVEIIMRMVLEKSDVVVTSDGDDVSLDVDETNIRGTSDIDIDGKVYDIKSASQYAFRNKWEDGFQGLYKEDDFGYVGQLYGYADAQKKEPGGWIVVDKSSGEIKVVEVDATDEQETFIRHNREQTVDVVSNNRPFRRCFDAEDETFFKNATGGKTLGRACGWCNFKSSCWPEAKYLPNPASKAKKTPYKWYVEYPDDKNKLREG
;
A
#
# COMPACT_ATOMS: atom_id res chain seq x y z
N MET A 1 -9.33 -11.23 -18.46
CA MET A 1 -9.08 -12.68 -18.40
C MET A 1 -8.41 -12.93 -17.06
N LEU A 2 -8.80 -13.95 -16.30
CA LEU A 2 -8.13 -14.26 -15.03
C LEU A 2 -6.71 -14.74 -15.31
N SER A 3 -5.75 -14.41 -14.42
CA SER A 3 -4.41 -15.00 -14.51
C SER A 3 -4.47 -16.50 -14.15
N ILE A 4 -3.44 -17.24 -14.54
CA ILE A 4 -3.34 -18.67 -14.20
C ILE A 4 -3.31 -18.83 -12.68
N LEU A 5 -2.51 -18.03 -11.99
CA LEU A 5 -2.40 -18.05 -10.54
C LEU A 5 -3.74 -17.75 -9.86
N GLU A 6 -4.48 -16.74 -10.32
CA GLU A 6 -5.81 -16.44 -9.77
C GLU A 6 -6.78 -17.61 -9.94
N SER A 7 -6.74 -18.27 -11.11
CA SER A 7 -7.58 -19.44 -11.37
C SER A 7 -7.25 -20.61 -10.43
N GLN A 8 -5.98 -20.88 -10.19
CA GLN A 8 -5.53 -21.93 -9.26
C GLN A 8 -5.97 -21.65 -7.81
N ILE A 9 -5.83 -20.41 -7.35
CA ILE A 9 -6.32 -20.01 -6.01
C ILE A 9 -7.84 -20.20 -5.91
N ARG A 10 -8.59 -19.79 -6.94
CA ARG A 10 -10.05 -19.93 -6.95
C ARG A 10 -10.50 -21.38 -6.87
N VAL A 11 -9.84 -22.32 -7.54
CA VAL A 11 -10.14 -23.76 -7.47
C VAL A 11 -10.10 -24.24 -6.02
N VAL A 12 -9.06 -23.89 -5.26
CA VAL A 12 -8.96 -24.28 -3.85
C VAL A 12 -10.08 -23.66 -3.01
N LEU A 13 -10.36 -22.37 -3.21
CA LEU A 13 -11.40 -21.66 -2.46
C LEU A 13 -12.80 -22.17 -2.77
N GLU A 14 -13.07 -22.55 -4.02
CA GLU A 14 -14.34 -23.15 -4.44
C GLU A 14 -14.51 -24.54 -3.84
N ASP A 15 -13.46 -25.37 -3.83
CA ASP A 15 -13.48 -26.67 -3.16
C ASP A 15 -13.73 -26.55 -1.67
N LEU A 16 -13.00 -25.67 -0.97
CA LEU A 16 -13.19 -25.42 0.46
C LEU A 16 -14.61 -24.95 0.80
N SER A 17 -15.26 -24.27 -0.14
CA SER A 17 -16.63 -23.74 0.05
C SER A 17 -17.72 -24.78 -0.24
N ASN A 18 -17.47 -25.73 -1.11
CA ASN A 18 -18.50 -26.63 -1.64
C ASN A 18 -18.22 -28.12 -1.35
N GLU A 19 -17.09 -28.61 -1.83
CA GLU A 19 -16.79 -30.06 -1.83
C GLU A 19 -16.01 -30.50 -0.61
N GLN A 20 -15.18 -29.60 -0.08
CA GLN A 20 -14.33 -29.82 1.11
C GLN A 20 -13.41 -31.04 0.96
N THR A 21 -12.89 -31.27 -0.25
CA THR A 21 -11.91 -32.33 -0.51
C THR A 21 -10.52 -31.92 -0.03
N PHE A 22 -10.16 -30.62 -0.17
CA PHE A 22 -9.00 -30.07 0.48
C PHE A 22 -9.21 -29.97 2.00
N LYS A 23 -8.19 -30.39 2.74
CA LYS A 23 -8.19 -30.28 4.21
C LYS A 23 -6.85 -29.76 4.68
N PHE A 24 -6.91 -28.90 5.68
CA PHE A 24 -5.71 -28.49 6.39
C PHE A 24 -5.39 -29.52 7.49
N SER A 25 -4.15 -29.94 7.56
CA SER A 25 -3.67 -30.82 8.62
C SER A 25 -3.64 -30.09 9.97
N PRO A 26 -3.63 -30.81 11.10
CA PRO A 26 -3.43 -30.20 12.41
C PRO A 26 -2.15 -29.36 12.51
N GLU A 27 -1.08 -29.77 11.82
CA GLU A 27 0.22 -29.08 11.78
C GLU A 27 0.12 -27.76 11.04
N GLU A 28 -0.56 -27.72 9.88
CA GLU A 28 -0.80 -26.50 9.10
C GLU A 28 -1.67 -25.51 9.91
N ILE A 29 -2.72 -26.00 10.55
CA ILE A 29 -3.57 -25.17 11.42
C ILE A 29 -2.75 -24.61 12.58
N GLN A 30 -1.91 -25.42 13.23
CA GLN A 30 -1.07 -25.00 14.34
C GLN A 30 -0.04 -23.94 13.90
N SER A 31 0.54 -24.09 12.70
CA SER A 31 1.43 -23.09 12.11
C SER A 31 0.71 -21.75 11.92
N ALA A 32 -0.49 -21.77 11.36
CA ALA A 32 -1.30 -20.55 11.18
C ALA A 32 -1.64 -19.87 12.52
N VAL A 33 -1.96 -20.65 13.56
CA VAL A 33 -2.20 -20.13 14.92
C VAL A 33 -0.95 -19.44 15.47
N GLN A 34 0.23 -20.02 15.29
CA GLN A 34 1.50 -19.42 15.74
C GLN A 34 1.82 -18.13 14.98
N GLN A 35 1.59 -18.10 13.66
CA GLN A 35 1.74 -16.88 12.85
C GLN A 35 0.79 -15.79 13.33
N PHE A 36 -0.46 -16.12 13.63
CA PHE A 36 -1.44 -15.17 14.16
C PHE A 36 -1.06 -14.64 15.54
N GLU A 37 -0.58 -15.49 16.44
CA GLU A 37 -0.06 -15.08 17.75
C GLU A 37 1.11 -14.10 17.59
N ALA A 38 2.07 -14.40 16.71
CA ALA A 38 3.19 -13.53 16.40
C ALA A 38 2.73 -12.18 15.83
N ALA A 39 1.75 -12.18 14.91
CA ALA A 39 1.18 -10.98 14.35
C ALA A 39 0.49 -10.10 15.41
N LEU A 40 -0.33 -10.67 16.27
CA LEU A 40 -0.97 -9.95 17.39
C LEU A 40 0.06 -9.39 18.36
N THR A 41 1.07 -10.17 18.72
CA THR A 41 2.17 -9.73 19.58
C THR A 41 2.88 -8.51 18.96
N LYS A 42 3.23 -8.57 17.66
CA LYS A 42 3.82 -7.47 16.91
C LYS A 42 2.93 -6.22 16.88
N GLN A 43 1.61 -6.38 16.73
CA GLN A 43 0.67 -5.25 16.67
C GLN A 43 0.38 -4.62 18.04
N THR A 44 0.63 -5.34 19.14
CA THR A 44 0.40 -4.87 20.52
C THR A 44 1.68 -4.44 21.23
N THR A 45 2.85 -4.84 20.73
CA THR A 45 4.14 -4.43 21.28
C THR A 45 4.43 -2.98 20.90
N PRO A 46 4.78 -2.11 21.87
CA PRO A 46 5.23 -0.75 21.57
C PRO A 46 6.39 -0.78 20.58
N ARG A 47 6.27 0.00 19.52
CA ARG A 47 7.37 0.13 18.54
C ARG A 47 8.39 1.12 19.05
N GLU A 48 9.66 0.75 18.92
CA GLU A 48 10.74 1.71 19.14
C GLU A 48 10.56 2.92 18.22
N PRO A 49 10.70 4.14 18.74
CA PRO A 49 10.47 5.37 17.98
C PRO A 49 11.51 5.60 16.88
N GLU A 50 12.60 4.82 16.88
CA GLU A 50 13.69 4.99 15.94
C GLU A 50 13.24 4.73 14.49
N PHE A 51 13.42 5.74 13.64
CA PHE A 51 13.18 5.63 12.22
C PHE A 51 14.20 4.68 11.57
N ARG A 52 13.72 3.83 10.67
CA ARG A 52 14.55 2.97 9.81
C ARG A 52 13.93 2.88 8.42
N LEU A 53 14.78 2.92 7.40
CA LEU A 53 14.40 2.48 6.08
C LEU A 53 14.18 0.97 6.11
N ARG A 54 13.06 0.52 5.54
CA ARG A 54 12.65 -0.88 5.47
C ARG A 54 12.06 -1.14 4.10
N MET A 55 12.05 -2.40 3.64
CA MET A 55 11.40 -2.77 2.38
C MET A 55 9.95 -2.26 2.31
N SER A 56 9.21 -2.33 3.41
CA SER A 56 7.81 -1.88 3.48
C SER A 56 7.60 -0.37 3.38
N ASN A 57 8.67 0.46 3.37
CA ASN A 57 8.55 1.90 3.26
C ASN A 57 9.40 2.56 2.16
N ILE A 58 10.34 1.85 1.55
CA ILE A 58 11.24 2.42 0.51
C ILE A 58 10.52 2.90 -0.77
N GLY A 59 9.32 2.41 -1.03
CA GLY A 59 8.49 2.87 -2.14
C GLY A 59 7.66 4.13 -1.84
N ARG A 60 7.67 4.62 -0.59
CA ARG A 60 6.91 5.82 -0.20
C ARG A 60 7.62 7.10 -0.64
N ALA A 61 6.84 8.18 -0.74
CA ALA A 61 7.39 9.50 -1.04
C ALA A 61 8.49 9.91 -0.04
N SER A 62 9.65 10.34 -0.55
CA SER A 62 10.81 10.71 0.26
C SER A 62 10.50 11.80 1.30
N CYS A 63 9.63 12.76 0.97
CA CYS A 63 9.20 13.79 1.92
C CYS A 63 8.49 13.21 3.16
N GLN A 64 7.71 12.14 3.00
CA GLN A 64 7.07 11.45 4.12
C GLN A 64 8.11 10.76 5.00
N LEU A 65 9.09 10.10 4.41
CA LEU A 65 10.16 9.42 5.13
C LEU A 65 11.08 10.40 5.84
N GLN A 66 11.42 11.54 5.22
CA GLN A 66 12.18 12.61 5.88
C GLN A 66 11.45 13.19 7.09
N GLN A 67 10.14 13.41 7.01
CA GLN A 67 9.34 13.86 8.17
C GLN A 67 9.34 12.81 9.29
N GLU A 68 9.25 11.53 8.92
CA GLU A 68 9.31 10.43 9.89
C GLU A 68 10.68 10.35 10.56
N GLN A 69 11.76 10.45 9.79
CA GLN A 69 13.15 10.48 10.28
C GLN A 69 13.42 11.68 11.20
N ALA A 70 12.89 12.84 10.86
CA ALA A 70 13.01 14.06 11.68
C ALA A 70 12.15 14.01 12.95
N GLY A 71 11.39 12.93 13.20
CA GLY A 71 10.51 12.84 14.36
C GLY A 71 9.34 13.83 14.33
N ALA A 72 8.94 14.28 13.14
CA ALA A 72 7.84 15.22 13.00
C ALA A 72 6.54 14.68 13.62
N PRO A 73 5.68 15.54 14.18
CA PRO A 73 4.44 15.11 14.81
C PRO A 73 3.55 14.37 13.81
N LYS A 74 3.19 13.12 14.14
CA LYS A 74 2.23 12.31 13.37
C LYS A 74 0.80 12.70 13.74
N GLY A 75 -0.05 12.85 12.74
CA GLY A 75 -1.49 12.95 12.96
C GLY A 75 -2.00 11.71 13.72
N ARG A 76 -3.00 11.91 14.57
CA ARG A 76 -3.61 10.81 15.33
C ARG A 76 -4.26 9.81 14.37
N MET A 77 -3.88 8.54 14.48
CA MET A 77 -4.52 7.47 13.72
C MET A 77 -5.95 7.23 14.20
N PRO A 78 -6.91 7.01 13.28
CA PRO A 78 -8.26 6.65 13.68
C PRO A 78 -8.27 5.30 14.43
N TYR A 79 -9.20 5.15 15.38
CA TYR A 79 -9.28 3.95 16.25
C TYR A 79 -9.37 2.63 15.47
N ASN A 80 -10.01 2.65 14.29
CA ASN A 80 -10.17 1.47 13.45
C ASN A 80 -8.92 1.10 12.62
N HIS A 81 -7.85 1.87 12.73
CA HIS A 81 -6.61 1.58 12.01
C HIS A 81 -6.00 0.25 12.49
N TRP A 82 -5.94 0.06 13.81
CA TRP A 82 -5.40 -1.17 14.40
C TRP A 82 -6.17 -2.41 13.93
N VAL A 83 -7.50 -2.38 13.94
CA VAL A 83 -8.34 -3.50 13.46
C VAL A 83 -8.05 -3.81 11.99
N ARG A 84 -7.83 -2.78 11.15
CA ARG A 84 -7.48 -2.98 9.73
C ARG A 84 -6.12 -3.67 9.56
N MET A 85 -5.17 -3.37 10.41
CA MET A 85 -3.86 -4.02 10.37
C MET A 85 -3.98 -5.50 10.74
N VAL A 86 -4.68 -5.83 11.84
CA VAL A 86 -4.91 -7.22 12.25
C VAL A 86 -5.68 -8.01 11.16
N ILE A 87 -6.69 -7.42 10.53
CA ILE A 87 -7.39 -8.07 9.40
C ILE A 87 -6.41 -8.31 8.24
N GLY A 88 -5.47 -7.39 8.00
CA GLY A 88 -4.42 -7.57 6.99
C GLY A 88 -3.56 -8.80 7.28
N ASP A 89 -3.06 -8.90 8.49
CA ASP A 89 -2.25 -10.04 8.94
C ASP A 89 -3.04 -11.36 8.83
N CYS A 90 -4.34 -11.38 9.19
CA CYS A 90 -5.20 -12.56 9.01
C CYS A 90 -5.34 -12.97 7.53
N VAL A 91 -5.56 -12.00 6.64
CA VAL A 91 -5.69 -12.26 5.20
C VAL A 91 -4.41 -12.87 4.65
N GLU A 92 -3.25 -12.34 5.04
CA GLU A 92 -1.95 -12.86 4.62
C GLU A 92 -1.76 -14.32 5.04
N ILE A 93 -2.02 -14.66 6.31
CA ILE A 93 -1.92 -16.02 6.84
C ILE A 93 -2.85 -16.98 6.09
N ILE A 94 -4.13 -16.60 5.90
CA ILE A 94 -5.11 -17.43 5.20
C ILE A 94 -4.70 -17.66 3.74
N MET A 95 -4.24 -16.61 3.06
CA MET A 95 -3.84 -16.73 1.65
C MET A 95 -2.61 -17.62 1.47
N ARG A 96 -1.64 -17.59 2.38
CA ARG A 96 -0.51 -18.53 2.38
C ARG A 96 -0.99 -19.98 2.50
N MET A 97 -1.88 -20.27 3.45
CA MET A 97 -2.45 -21.62 3.61
C MET A 97 -3.18 -22.09 2.32
N VAL A 98 -3.91 -21.20 1.67
CA VAL A 98 -4.62 -21.51 0.39
C VAL A 98 -3.63 -21.77 -0.73
N LEU A 99 -2.56 -20.98 -0.83
CA LEU A 99 -1.53 -21.14 -1.85
C LEU A 99 -0.75 -22.45 -1.69
N GLU A 100 -0.48 -22.88 -0.47
CA GLU A 100 0.13 -24.19 -0.19
C GLU A 100 -0.72 -25.38 -0.67
N LYS A 101 -2.03 -25.20 -0.80
CA LYS A 101 -2.96 -26.22 -1.32
C LYS A 101 -3.22 -26.10 -2.82
N SER A 102 -2.80 -25.03 -3.45
CA SER A 102 -2.97 -24.83 -4.89
C SER A 102 -1.84 -25.52 -5.68
N ASP A 103 -2.05 -25.71 -6.98
CA ASP A 103 -1.08 -26.31 -7.89
C ASP A 103 0.06 -25.33 -8.27
N VAL A 104 0.46 -24.45 -7.35
CA VAL A 104 1.59 -23.53 -7.55
C VAL A 104 2.79 -23.98 -6.74
N VAL A 105 3.99 -23.65 -7.22
CA VAL A 105 5.22 -23.94 -6.49
C VAL A 105 5.55 -22.77 -5.58
N VAL A 106 5.21 -22.88 -4.31
CA VAL A 106 5.64 -21.94 -3.27
C VAL A 106 7.10 -22.26 -2.96
N THR A 107 8.03 -21.33 -3.29
CA THR A 107 9.47 -21.52 -3.10
C THR A 107 10.01 -20.84 -1.85
N SER A 108 9.25 -19.93 -1.27
CA SER A 108 9.56 -19.22 -0.04
C SER A 108 8.29 -18.66 0.60
N ASP A 109 8.24 -18.65 1.91
CA ASP A 109 7.13 -18.14 2.72
C ASP A 109 7.67 -17.33 3.91
N GLY A 110 7.66 -16.00 3.77
CA GLY A 110 8.04 -15.09 4.84
C GLY A 110 9.54 -14.98 5.10
N ASP A 111 10.37 -14.99 4.07
CA ASP A 111 11.81 -14.88 4.21
C ASP A 111 12.29 -13.49 4.60
N ASP A 112 13.19 -13.44 5.58
CA ASP A 112 13.93 -12.22 5.88
C ASP A 112 14.94 -11.93 4.78
N VAL A 113 14.83 -10.75 4.19
CA VAL A 113 15.66 -10.31 3.07
C VAL A 113 16.33 -8.98 3.34
N SER A 114 17.44 -8.73 2.67
CA SER A 114 18.12 -7.42 2.73
C SER A 114 18.58 -6.99 1.34
N LEU A 115 18.49 -5.69 1.10
CA LEU A 115 18.96 -5.01 -0.10
C LEU A 115 19.94 -3.92 0.31
N ASP A 116 21.11 -3.95 -0.29
CA ASP A 116 22.09 -2.87 -0.16
C ASP A 116 21.85 -1.85 -1.28
N VAL A 117 21.57 -0.62 -0.90
CA VAL A 117 21.47 0.54 -1.80
C VAL A 117 22.52 1.53 -1.35
N ASP A 118 23.56 1.72 -2.14
CA ASP A 118 24.79 2.42 -1.75
C ASP A 118 25.33 1.86 -0.41
N GLU A 119 25.49 2.72 0.60
CA GLU A 119 25.96 2.34 1.94
C GLU A 119 24.83 1.96 2.91
N THR A 120 23.58 1.89 2.44
CA THR A 120 22.41 1.65 3.28
C THR A 120 21.90 0.21 3.11
N ASN A 121 21.91 -0.56 4.21
CA ASN A 121 21.31 -1.90 4.25
C ASN A 121 19.83 -1.80 4.65
N ILE A 122 18.94 -2.20 3.74
CA ILE A 122 17.48 -2.13 3.90
C ILE A 122 16.95 -3.54 4.11
N ARG A 123 16.28 -3.77 5.23
CA ARG A 123 15.75 -5.08 5.61
C ARG A 123 14.24 -5.14 5.51
N GLY A 124 13.72 -6.34 5.32
CA GLY A 124 12.29 -6.63 5.33
C GLY A 124 12.04 -8.13 5.31
N THR A 125 10.78 -8.51 5.43
CA THR A 125 10.30 -9.89 5.28
C THR A 125 9.40 -9.89 4.06
N SER A 126 9.72 -10.73 3.06
CA SER A 126 8.87 -10.90 1.86
C SER A 126 7.65 -11.72 2.23
N ASP A 127 6.53 -11.51 1.53
CA ASP A 127 5.31 -12.25 1.86
C ASP A 127 5.38 -13.68 1.30
N ILE A 128 5.61 -13.85 0.00
CA ILE A 128 5.62 -15.18 -0.64
C ILE A 128 6.32 -15.15 -2.00
N ASP A 129 6.94 -16.27 -2.36
CA ASP A 129 7.52 -16.50 -3.68
C ASP A 129 6.81 -17.66 -4.36
N ILE A 130 6.31 -17.42 -5.57
CA ILE A 130 5.55 -18.38 -6.36
C ILE A 130 6.20 -18.52 -7.73
N ASP A 131 6.51 -19.75 -8.12
CA ASP A 131 7.15 -20.09 -9.40
C ASP A 131 8.40 -19.26 -9.69
N GLY A 132 9.18 -18.97 -8.62
CA GLY A 132 10.41 -18.19 -8.70
C GLY A 132 10.23 -16.67 -8.80
N LYS A 133 9.02 -16.15 -8.66
CA LYS A 133 8.70 -14.71 -8.64
C LYS A 133 8.21 -14.27 -7.28
N VAL A 134 8.51 -13.04 -6.91
CA VAL A 134 8.08 -12.45 -5.64
C VAL A 134 6.67 -11.87 -5.75
N TYR A 135 5.80 -12.28 -4.85
CA TYR A 135 4.45 -11.73 -4.70
C TYR A 135 4.26 -11.11 -3.34
N ASP A 136 3.34 -10.15 -3.27
CA ASP A 136 3.00 -9.44 -2.05
C ASP A 136 1.47 -9.55 -1.83
N ILE A 137 1.05 -9.94 -0.62
CA ILE A 137 -0.35 -10.19 -0.30
C ILE A 137 -0.96 -8.93 0.30
N LYS A 138 -2.07 -8.45 -0.26
CA LYS A 138 -2.72 -7.20 0.18
C LYS A 138 -4.19 -7.41 0.51
N SER A 139 -4.60 -6.91 1.67
CA SER A 139 -6.02 -6.75 1.99
C SER A 139 -6.51 -5.36 1.56
N ALA A 140 -7.57 -5.30 0.77
CA ALA A 140 -8.13 -4.07 0.27
C ALA A 140 -9.52 -3.77 0.85
N SER A 141 -9.90 -2.48 0.91
CA SER A 141 -11.31 -2.12 1.03
C SER A 141 -11.99 -2.32 -0.31
N GLN A 142 -13.31 -2.52 -0.33
CA GLN A 142 -14.09 -2.65 -1.56
C GLN A 142 -13.83 -1.49 -2.54
N TYR A 143 -13.70 -0.26 -2.03
CA TYR A 143 -13.37 0.90 -2.86
C TYR A 143 -11.99 0.77 -3.51
N ALA A 144 -10.97 0.41 -2.73
CA ALA A 144 -9.61 0.24 -3.27
C ALA A 144 -9.54 -0.93 -4.24
N PHE A 145 -10.19 -2.05 -3.92
CA PHE A 145 -10.26 -3.23 -4.79
C PHE A 145 -10.83 -2.91 -6.18
N ARG A 146 -11.93 -2.13 -6.22
CA ARG A 146 -12.61 -1.76 -7.46
C ARG A 146 -12.02 -0.56 -8.21
N ASN A 147 -11.24 0.30 -7.54
CA ASN A 147 -10.76 1.53 -8.17
C ASN A 147 -9.23 1.59 -8.30
N LYS A 148 -8.48 1.05 -7.34
CA LYS A 148 -7.02 1.08 -7.37
C LYS A 148 -6.45 -0.14 -8.09
N TRP A 149 -7.05 -1.33 -7.86
CA TRP A 149 -6.54 -2.60 -8.37
C TRP A 149 -7.20 -3.04 -9.68
N GLU A 150 -8.22 -2.30 -10.15
CA GLU A 150 -8.97 -2.65 -11.37
C GLU A 150 -8.15 -2.49 -12.64
N ASP A 151 -7.39 -1.40 -12.73
CA ASP A 151 -6.55 -1.08 -13.88
C ASP A 151 -5.20 -1.83 -13.89
N GLY A 152 -5.07 -2.85 -13.03
CA GLY A 152 -3.88 -3.69 -12.95
C GLY A 152 -2.62 -2.93 -12.54
N PHE A 153 -1.45 -3.44 -12.99
CA PHE A 153 -0.16 -2.82 -12.72
C PHE A 153 -0.08 -1.37 -13.22
N GLN A 154 -0.58 -1.10 -14.42
CA GLN A 154 -0.47 0.24 -15.03
C GLN A 154 -1.26 1.30 -14.25
N GLY A 155 -2.39 0.93 -13.64
CA GLY A 155 -3.13 1.80 -12.73
C GLY A 155 -2.36 2.06 -11.44
N LEU A 156 -1.78 1.02 -10.87
CA LEU A 156 -0.98 1.12 -9.66
C LEU A 156 0.30 1.93 -9.89
N TYR A 157 1.00 1.71 -11.01
CA TYR A 157 2.21 2.47 -11.37
C TYR A 157 1.96 3.98 -11.46
N LYS A 158 0.79 4.39 -11.97
CA LYS A 158 0.42 5.81 -12.09
C LYS A 158 0.07 6.46 -10.74
N GLU A 159 -0.57 5.71 -9.84
CA GLU A 159 -1.14 6.24 -8.59
C GLU A 159 -0.79 5.36 -7.38
N ASP A 160 0.50 5.17 -7.10
CA ASP A 160 0.98 4.40 -5.95
C ASP A 160 1.25 5.27 -4.72
N ASP A 161 0.20 5.74 -4.05
CA ASP A 161 0.31 6.55 -2.83
C ASP A 161 0.98 5.83 -1.66
N PHE A 162 1.05 4.50 -1.69
CA PHE A 162 1.55 3.68 -0.57
C PHE A 162 2.93 3.08 -0.81
N GLY A 163 3.45 3.17 -2.05
CA GLY A 163 4.76 2.66 -2.42
C GLY A 163 4.81 1.14 -2.61
N TYR A 164 3.69 0.53 -3.01
CA TYR A 164 3.61 -0.92 -3.22
C TYR A 164 4.51 -1.40 -4.36
N VAL A 165 4.62 -0.59 -5.43
CA VAL A 165 5.49 -0.92 -6.56
C VAL A 165 6.95 -0.93 -6.11
N GLY A 166 7.42 0.14 -5.47
CA GLY A 166 8.79 0.21 -4.95
C GLY A 166 9.09 -0.84 -3.90
N GLN A 167 8.11 -1.22 -3.07
CA GLN A 167 8.21 -2.32 -2.10
C GLN A 167 8.44 -3.66 -2.79
N LEU A 168 7.60 -4.03 -3.77
CA LEU A 168 7.68 -5.29 -4.48
C LEU A 168 9.02 -5.44 -5.22
N TYR A 169 9.44 -4.40 -5.96
CA TYR A 169 10.75 -4.39 -6.63
C TYR A 169 11.91 -4.44 -5.64
N GLY A 170 11.77 -3.85 -4.45
CA GLY A 170 12.75 -3.97 -3.38
C GLY A 170 12.94 -5.42 -2.92
N TYR A 171 11.85 -6.15 -2.71
CA TYR A 171 11.90 -7.56 -2.36
C TYR A 171 12.46 -8.43 -3.49
N ALA A 172 12.04 -8.18 -4.74
CA ALA A 172 12.50 -8.92 -5.89
C ALA A 172 14.03 -8.76 -6.10
N ASP A 173 14.52 -7.53 -6.05
CA ASP A 173 15.95 -7.24 -6.20
C ASP A 173 16.78 -7.82 -5.04
N ALA A 174 16.29 -7.78 -3.79
CA ALA A 174 16.95 -8.39 -2.64
C ALA A 174 17.13 -9.91 -2.79
N GLN A 175 16.17 -10.57 -3.41
CA GLN A 175 16.18 -12.01 -3.66
C GLN A 175 16.80 -12.40 -5.01
N LYS A 176 17.15 -11.42 -5.85
CA LYS A 176 17.59 -11.62 -7.24
C LYS A 176 16.57 -12.42 -8.06
N LYS A 177 15.30 -12.11 -7.87
CA LYS A 177 14.16 -12.73 -8.55
C LYS A 177 13.38 -11.66 -9.33
N GLU A 178 12.42 -12.10 -10.15
CA GLU A 178 11.51 -11.22 -10.83
C GLU A 178 10.35 -10.79 -9.90
N PRO A 179 9.84 -9.56 -10.00
CA PRO A 179 8.60 -9.18 -9.35
C PRO A 179 7.42 -9.88 -10.06
N GLY A 180 6.64 -10.67 -9.33
CA GLY A 180 5.46 -11.35 -9.84
C GLY A 180 4.22 -10.48 -9.82
N GLY A 181 3.92 -9.87 -8.67
CA GLY A 181 2.74 -9.03 -8.53
C GLY A 181 2.14 -9.01 -7.13
N TRP A 182 0.84 -8.79 -7.09
CA TRP A 182 0.07 -8.73 -5.84
C TRP A 182 -1.10 -9.68 -5.87
N ILE A 183 -1.31 -10.37 -4.74
CA ILE A 183 -2.53 -11.13 -4.47
C ILE A 183 -3.39 -10.27 -3.56
N VAL A 184 -4.50 -9.77 -4.09
CA VAL A 184 -5.34 -8.78 -3.43
C VAL A 184 -6.66 -9.39 -3.01
N VAL A 185 -7.01 -9.25 -1.73
CA VAL A 185 -8.28 -9.73 -1.17
C VAL A 185 -9.15 -8.54 -0.77
N ASP A 186 -10.37 -8.46 -1.30
CA ASP A 186 -11.40 -7.55 -0.77
C ASP A 186 -11.91 -8.08 0.56
N LYS A 187 -11.51 -7.42 1.65
CA LYS A 187 -11.91 -7.82 3.00
C LYS A 187 -13.40 -7.66 3.33
N SER A 188 -14.19 -7.11 2.40
CA SER A 188 -15.64 -6.95 2.57
C SER A 188 -16.43 -8.06 1.90
N SER A 189 -15.97 -8.54 0.73
CA SER A 189 -16.65 -9.58 -0.06
C SER A 189 -15.95 -10.93 -0.02
N GLY A 190 -14.64 -10.96 0.29
CA GLY A 190 -13.80 -12.14 0.13
C GLY A 190 -13.34 -12.38 -1.31
N GLU A 191 -13.69 -11.49 -2.25
CA GLU A 191 -13.19 -11.59 -3.63
C GLU A 191 -11.67 -11.43 -3.68
N ILE A 192 -11.04 -12.19 -4.57
CA ILE A 192 -9.60 -12.12 -4.83
C ILE A 192 -9.33 -11.62 -6.24
N LYS A 193 -8.16 -11.01 -6.40
CA LYS A 193 -7.60 -10.59 -7.69
C LYS A 193 -6.09 -10.76 -7.66
N VAL A 194 -5.51 -11.32 -8.70
CA VAL A 194 -4.06 -11.31 -8.91
C VAL A 194 -3.74 -10.21 -9.91
N VAL A 195 -2.89 -9.27 -9.48
CA VAL A 195 -2.37 -8.19 -10.33
C VAL A 195 -0.92 -8.50 -10.62
N GLU A 196 -0.66 -9.02 -11.81
CA GLU A 196 0.70 -9.33 -12.25
C GLU A 196 1.42 -8.07 -12.75
N VAL A 197 2.75 -8.07 -12.60
CA VAL A 197 3.59 -6.99 -13.14
C VAL A 197 3.69 -7.14 -14.65
N ASP A 198 3.34 -6.08 -15.40
CA ASP A 198 3.48 -5.95 -16.84
C ASP A 198 4.27 -4.67 -17.20
N ALA A 199 5.36 -4.43 -16.49
CA ALA A 199 6.20 -3.26 -16.67
C ALA A 199 7.03 -3.34 -17.95
N THR A 200 7.23 -2.17 -18.61
CA THR A 200 8.26 -2.04 -19.64
C THR A 200 9.64 -1.87 -18.99
N ASP A 201 10.71 -2.12 -19.76
CA ASP A 201 12.09 -1.93 -19.28
C ASP A 201 12.36 -0.50 -18.78
N GLU A 202 11.73 0.50 -19.42
CA GLU A 202 11.84 1.89 -18.99
C GLU A 202 11.13 2.12 -17.65
N GLN A 203 9.95 1.51 -17.45
CA GLN A 203 9.23 1.60 -16.19
C GLN A 203 10.01 0.93 -15.06
N GLU A 204 10.57 -0.24 -15.29
CA GLU A 204 11.41 -0.93 -14.32
C GLU A 204 12.64 -0.11 -13.92
N THR A 205 13.34 0.45 -14.92
CA THR A 205 14.49 1.32 -14.70
C THR A 205 14.09 2.54 -13.85
N PHE A 206 12.96 3.16 -14.18
CA PHE A 206 12.44 4.30 -13.43
C PHE A 206 12.07 3.92 -11.99
N ILE A 207 11.42 2.78 -11.76
CA ILE A 207 11.05 2.29 -10.42
C ILE A 207 12.30 2.12 -9.54
N ARG A 208 13.33 1.43 -10.07
CA ARG A 208 14.59 1.21 -9.34
C ARG A 208 15.32 2.52 -9.07
N HIS A 209 15.44 3.39 -10.07
CA HIS A 209 16.05 4.71 -9.90
C HIS A 209 15.33 5.59 -8.87
N ASN A 210 13.99 5.63 -8.90
CA ASN A 210 13.21 6.40 -7.94
C ASN A 210 13.37 5.89 -6.50
N ARG A 211 13.47 4.57 -6.34
CA ARG A 211 13.79 3.95 -5.04
C ARG A 211 15.19 4.36 -4.55
N GLU A 212 16.21 4.28 -5.41
CA GLU A 212 17.59 4.70 -5.09
C GLU A 212 17.64 6.18 -4.70
N GLN A 213 16.98 7.04 -5.46
CA GLN A 213 16.86 8.46 -5.11
C GLN A 213 16.19 8.66 -3.75
N THR A 214 15.14 7.90 -3.45
CA THR A 214 14.45 7.98 -2.16
C THR A 214 15.39 7.57 -1.01
N VAL A 215 16.16 6.50 -1.20
CA VAL A 215 17.16 6.05 -0.22
C VAL A 215 18.25 7.10 -0.05
N ASP A 216 18.82 7.65 -1.13
CA ASP A 216 19.82 8.73 -1.06
C ASP A 216 19.31 9.95 -0.29
N VAL A 217 18.09 10.42 -0.63
CA VAL A 217 17.50 11.60 0.02
C VAL A 217 17.37 11.40 1.53
N VAL A 218 16.98 10.21 1.97
CA VAL A 218 16.74 9.92 3.38
C VAL A 218 18.04 9.60 4.10
N SER A 219 18.86 8.67 3.58
CA SER A 219 20.09 8.22 4.23
C SER A 219 21.15 9.32 4.36
N ASN A 220 21.21 10.20 3.36
CA ASN A 220 22.17 11.32 3.31
C ASN A 220 21.59 12.64 3.89
N ASN A 221 20.42 12.58 4.55
CA ASN A 221 19.79 13.75 5.15
C ASN A 221 19.72 14.96 4.20
N ARG A 222 19.32 14.71 2.91
CA ARG A 222 19.19 15.78 1.93
C ARG A 222 18.19 16.84 2.41
N PRO A 223 18.31 18.10 2.01
CA PRO A 223 17.35 19.14 2.39
C PRO A 223 15.92 18.74 2.09
N PHE A 224 15.02 18.97 3.06
CA PHE A 224 13.61 18.65 2.91
C PHE A 224 12.98 19.37 1.71
N ARG A 225 12.24 18.62 0.90
CA ARG A 225 11.40 19.15 -0.18
C ARG A 225 10.05 18.45 -0.18
N ARG A 226 8.99 19.18 -0.44
CA ARG A 226 7.67 18.60 -0.70
C ARG A 226 7.74 17.77 -1.98
N CYS A 227 7.21 16.55 -1.97
CA CYS A 227 7.16 15.69 -3.16
C CYS A 227 5.99 16.03 -4.08
N PHE A 228 4.98 16.73 -3.58
CA PHE A 228 3.75 17.06 -4.29
C PHE A 228 3.40 18.52 -4.05
N ASP A 229 2.80 19.14 -5.05
CA ASP A 229 2.23 20.47 -4.97
C ASP A 229 0.76 20.43 -4.56
N ALA A 230 0.19 21.58 -4.20
CA ALA A 230 -1.25 21.71 -4.04
C ALA A 230 -1.92 21.69 -5.42
N GLU A 231 -3.05 21.00 -5.51
CA GLU A 231 -3.81 20.81 -6.74
C GLU A 231 -4.93 21.85 -6.86
N ASP A 232 -5.19 22.33 -8.07
CA ASP A 232 -6.36 23.16 -8.33
C ASP A 232 -7.65 22.35 -8.07
N GLU A 233 -8.51 22.87 -7.22
CA GLU A 233 -9.75 22.17 -6.90
C GLU A 233 -10.72 22.26 -8.06
N THR A 234 -11.30 21.10 -8.40
CA THR A 234 -12.41 21.02 -9.34
C THR A 234 -13.65 20.44 -8.67
N PHE A 235 -14.83 20.91 -9.08
CA PHE A 235 -16.13 20.34 -8.72
C PHE A 235 -16.96 20.13 -9.99
N PHE A 236 -17.31 18.86 -10.28
CA PHE A 236 -17.91 18.46 -11.58
C PHE A 236 -17.13 18.98 -12.79
N LYS A 237 -15.79 18.86 -12.75
CA LYS A 237 -14.83 19.34 -13.76
C LYS A 237 -14.69 20.85 -13.89
N ASN A 238 -15.41 21.65 -13.12
CA ASN A 238 -15.26 23.10 -13.09
C ASN A 238 -14.26 23.53 -12.03
N ALA A 239 -13.35 24.43 -12.34
CA ALA A 239 -12.42 25.00 -11.36
C ALA A 239 -13.20 25.80 -10.31
N THR A 240 -12.88 25.60 -9.04
CA THR A 240 -13.52 26.33 -7.94
C THR A 240 -12.78 27.60 -7.54
N GLY A 241 -11.56 27.77 -8.03
CA GLY A 241 -10.64 28.83 -7.63
C GLY A 241 -9.91 28.55 -6.31
N GLY A 242 -10.13 27.39 -5.71
CA GLY A 242 -9.40 26.93 -4.53
C GLY A 242 -8.28 25.98 -4.87
N LYS A 243 -7.35 25.78 -3.92
CA LYS A 243 -6.32 24.73 -3.98
C LYS A 243 -6.43 23.78 -2.83
N THR A 244 -6.35 22.49 -3.10
CA THR A 244 -6.44 21.42 -2.12
C THR A 244 -5.18 20.57 -2.11
N LEU A 245 -4.95 19.88 -0.99
CA LEU A 245 -3.96 18.82 -0.98
C LEU A 245 -4.42 17.68 -1.87
N GLY A 246 -3.53 17.20 -2.74
CA GLY A 246 -3.73 15.99 -3.52
C GLY A 246 -3.92 14.76 -2.62
N ARG A 247 -4.34 13.65 -3.23
CA ARG A 247 -4.71 12.42 -2.50
C ARG A 247 -3.58 11.90 -1.61
N ALA A 248 -2.36 11.83 -2.11
CA ALA A 248 -1.19 11.37 -1.37
C ALA A 248 -0.94 12.21 -0.10
N CYS A 249 -0.99 13.53 -0.21
CA CYS A 249 -0.86 14.45 0.92
C CYS A 249 -2.06 14.38 1.87
N GLY A 250 -3.27 14.23 1.35
CA GLY A 250 -4.51 14.11 2.13
C GLY A 250 -4.49 12.94 3.12
N TRP A 251 -3.88 11.83 2.73
CA TRP A 251 -3.72 10.63 3.56
C TRP A 251 -2.43 10.63 4.39
N CYS A 252 -1.48 11.51 4.10
CA CYS A 252 -0.20 11.57 4.81
C CYS A 252 -0.37 11.93 6.28
N ASN A 253 0.27 11.19 7.18
CA ASN A 253 0.23 11.45 8.62
C ASN A 253 1.00 12.71 9.01
N PHE A 254 1.88 13.20 8.15
CA PHE A 254 2.70 14.39 8.36
C PHE A 254 2.17 15.64 7.66
N LYS A 255 0.94 15.60 7.13
CA LYS A 255 0.36 16.72 6.38
C LYS A 255 0.39 18.04 7.16
N SER A 256 0.11 18.02 8.45
CA SER A 256 0.10 19.23 9.28
C SER A 256 1.51 19.82 9.51
N SER A 257 2.55 19.00 9.49
CA SER A 257 3.93 19.44 9.57
C SER A 257 4.44 19.92 8.20
N CYS A 258 4.05 19.23 7.13
CA CYS A 258 4.44 19.55 5.77
C CYS A 258 3.66 20.74 5.19
N TRP A 259 2.39 20.88 5.55
CA TRP A 259 1.46 21.90 5.07
C TRP A 259 0.77 22.60 6.26
N PRO A 260 1.51 23.39 7.08
CA PRO A 260 0.94 24.04 8.27
C PRO A 260 -0.17 25.05 7.92
N GLU A 261 -0.17 25.57 6.69
CA GLU A 261 -1.19 26.48 6.15
C GLU A 261 -2.51 25.76 5.79
N ALA A 262 -2.47 24.44 5.54
CA ALA A 262 -3.65 23.70 5.08
C ALA A 262 -4.70 23.56 6.19
N LYS A 263 -5.97 23.78 5.83
CA LYS A 263 -7.13 23.67 6.74
C LYS A 263 -8.14 22.64 6.23
N TYR A 264 -8.69 21.85 7.14
CA TYR A 264 -9.75 20.88 6.82
C TYR A 264 -11.10 21.55 6.84
N LEU A 265 -11.61 21.89 5.67
CA LEU A 265 -12.83 22.73 5.50
C LEU A 265 -13.86 22.01 4.61
N PRO A 266 -15.17 22.36 4.78
CA PRO A 266 -16.20 21.82 3.92
C PRO A 266 -16.03 22.30 2.48
N ASN A 267 -16.34 21.43 1.51
CA ASN A 267 -16.33 21.83 0.10
C ASN A 267 -17.46 22.84 -0.18
N PRO A 268 -17.14 24.10 -0.54
CA PRO A 268 -18.14 25.17 -0.68
C PRO A 268 -19.05 24.96 -1.89
N ALA A 269 -18.62 24.22 -2.91
CA ALA A 269 -19.41 23.91 -4.10
C ALA A 269 -20.39 22.76 -3.89
N SER A 270 -20.27 21.98 -2.81
CA SER A 270 -21.12 20.82 -2.56
C SER A 270 -22.49 21.23 -2.00
N LYS A 271 -23.55 20.73 -2.65
CA LYS A 271 -24.95 20.84 -2.18
C LYS A 271 -25.41 19.58 -1.41
N ALA A 272 -24.51 18.63 -1.11
CA ALA A 272 -24.84 17.40 -0.42
C ALA A 272 -25.30 17.66 1.02
N LYS A 273 -26.32 16.92 1.49
CA LYS A 273 -26.83 17.01 2.89
C LYS A 273 -25.69 16.83 3.91
N LYS A 274 -24.72 15.96 3.61
CA LYS A 274 -23.47 15.79 4.35
C LYS A 274 -22.34 16.30 3.47
N THR A 275 -21.97 17.56 3.63
CA THR A 275 -20.92 18.20 2.85
C THR A 275 -19.58 17.47 3.03
N PRO A 276 -18.90 17.07 1.95
CA PRO A 276 -17.56 16.50 2.04
C PRO A 276 -16.55 17.58 2.45
N TYR A 277 -15.56 17.18 3.22
CA TYR A 277 -14.45 18.03 3.66
C TYR A 277 -13.20 17.70 2.88
N LYS A 278 -12.40 18.71 2.61
CA LYS A 278 -11.10 18.61 1.98
C LYS A 278 -10.04 19.42 2.74
N TRP A 279 -8.77 19.10 2.51
CA TRP A 279 -7.67 19.92 3.01
C TRP A 279 -7.35 21.02 2.00
N TYR A 280 -7.69 22.26 2.35
CA TYR A 280 -7.46 23.43 1.52
C TYR A 280 -6.18 24.13 1.91
N VAL A 281 -5.33 24.43 0.93
CA VAL A 281 -4.19 25.36 1.01
C VAL A 281 -4.68 26.77 0.70
N GLU A 282 -5.51 26.89 -0.34
CA GLU A 282 -6.22 28.13 -0.69
C GLU A 282 -7.71 27.82 -0.76
N TYR A 283 -8.50 28.51 0.08
CA TYR A 283 -9.96 28.34 0.09
C TYR A 283 -10.61 29.31 -0.88
N PRO A 284 -11.59 28.91 -1.71
CA PRO A 284 -12.24 29.79 -2.65
C PRO A 284 -12.87 30.99 -1.95
N ASP A 285 -12.51 32.23 -2.37
CA ASP A 285 -12.94 33.46 -1.73
C ASP A 285 -14.42 33.80 -1.94
N ASP A 286 -15.07 33.24 -2.98
CA ASP A 286 -16.43 33.63 -3.38
C ASP A 286 -17.40 32.42 -3.38
N LYS A 287 -18.15 32.28 -2.28
CA LYS A 287 -19.18 31.23 -2.13
C LYS A 287 -20.32 31.36 -3.15
N ASN A 288 -20.52 32.52 -3.79
CA ASN A 288 -21.64 32.79 -4.66
C ASN A 288 -21.39 32.41 -6.11
N LYS A 289 -20.16 32.53 -6.61
CA LYS A 289 -19.78 32.14 -7.98
C LYS A 289 -19.86 30.62 -8.25
N LEU A 290 -19.79 29.81 -7.19
CA LEU A 290 -19.79 28.36 -7.30
C LEU A 290 -21.20 27.73 -7.29
N ARG A 291 -22.25 28.54 -7.11
CA ARG A 291 -23.64 28.06 -7.01
C ARG A 291 -24.43 28.26 -8.31
N GLU A 292 -23.87 28.96 -9.30
CA GLU A 292 -24.55 29.34 -10.54
C GLU A 292 -24.12 28.51 -11.77
N GLY A 293 -23.30 27.46 -11.59
CA GLY A 293 -22.82 26.58 -12.65
C GLY A 293 -23.53 25.20 -12.67
#